data_21ab5157884dab2bd2a927a28399ab38
#
_entry.id   21ab5157884dab2bd2a927a28399ab38
#
_cell.length_a   1.000
_cell.length_b   1.000
_cell.length_c   1.000
_cell.angle_alpha   90.00
_cell.angle_beta   90.00
_cell.angle_gamma   90.00
#
_symmetry.space_group_name_H-M   'P 1'
#
loop_
_entity.id
_entity.type
_entity.pdbx_description
1 polymer ?
#
loop_
_entity_poly.entity_id
_entity_poly.type
_entity_poly.pdbx_seq_one_letter_code
_entity_poly.pdbx_strand_id
1 'polypeptide(L)'
;MTVDKDLAMKLWRDVYGDVLWATDCFGTYIYRDDYGEYDKQRTRPNGTGKYYNYGWDVDHIRPKDSYSNEDNATFMNNLQPLHHSNNLKKSNGYPGFVIDGKRYNVVSDGHGGYGITDSNGRRIDWKKDGRYYR
;
A
#
# COMPACT_ATOMS: atom_id res chain seq x y z
N MET A 1 -14.14 -9.89 -6.49
CA MET A 1 -12.77 -10.24 -6.97
C MET A 1 -11.84 -10.33 -5.80
N THR A 2 -11.09 -11.39 -5.69
CA THR A 2 -10.04 -11.52 -4.68
C THR A 2 -8.70 -11.05 -5.26
N VAL A 3 -7.81 -10.61 -4.37
CA VAL A 3 -6.45 -10.26 -4.77
C VAL A 3 -5.64 -11.54 -4.84
N ASP A 4 -5.03 -11.80 -5.98
CA ASP A 4 -4.09 -12.90 -6.18
C ASP A 4 -2.70 -12.36 -6.52
N LYS A 5 -1.75 -13.27 -6.68
CA LYS A 5 -0.37 -12.88 -6.96
C LYS A 5 -0.23 -12.16 -8.29
N ASP A 6 -0.99 -12.54 -9.31
CA ASP A 6 -0.91 -11.88 -10.62
C ASP A 6 -1.35 -10.43 -10.54
N LEU A 7 -2.44 -10.15 -9.82
CA LEU A 7 -2.89 -8.78 -9.59
C LEU A 7 -1.88 -7.99 -8.76
N ALA A 8 -1.30 -8.62 -7.73
CA ALA A 8 -0.28 -7.99 -6.90
C ALA A 8 0.96 -7.60 -7.73
N MET A 9 1.41 -8.48 -8.63
CA MET A 9 2.56 -8.19 -9.49
C MET A 9 2.24 -7.10 -10.51
N LYS A 10 1.03 -7.08 -11.05
CA LYS A 10 0.59 -6.00 -11.93
C LYS A 10 0.58 -4.66 -11.20
N LEU A 11 0.05 -4.64 -9.98
CA LEU A 11 0.05 -3.44 -9.14
C LEU A 11 1.48 -2.95 -8.89
N TRP A 12 2.39 -3.86 -8.53
CA TRP A 12 3.79 -3.50 -8.32
C TRP A 12 4.40 -2.81 -9.54
N ARG A 13 4.19 -3.38 -10.73
CA ARG A 13 4.71 -2.80 -11.98
C ARG A 13 4.10 -1.43 -12.26
N ASP A 14 2.81 -1.27 -12.00
CA ASP A 14 2.12 0.01 -12.22
C ASP A 14 2.65 1.10 -11.28
N VAL A 15 3.01 0.74 -10.05
CA VAL A 15 3.47 1.70 -9.04
C VAL A 15 4.97 1.97 -9.17
N TYR A 16 5.77 0.92 -9.31
CA TYR A 16 7.23 1.00 -9.17
C TYR A 16 8.00 0.65 -10.44
N GLY A 17 7.37 0.03 -11.42
CA GLY A 17 8.09 -0.49 -12.60
C GLY A 17 8.75 -1.84 -12.31
N ASP A 18 9.87 -2.09 -12.95
CA ASP A 18 10.56 -3.38 -12.89
C ASP A 18 11.58 -3.50 -11.76
N VAL A 19 11.53 -2.62 -10.78
CA VAL A 19 12.47 -2.68 -9.66
C VAL A 19 12.10 -3.79 -8.68
N LEU A 20 13.10 -4.31 -7.97
CA LEU A 20 12.92 -5.33 -6.95
C LEU A 20 12.64 -4.72 -5.57
N TRP A 21 13.16 -3.54 -5.30
CA TRP A 21 13.07 -2.86 -4.02
C TRP A 21 12.37 -1.54 -4.16
N ALA A 22 11.49 -1.23 -3.21
CA ALA A 22 10.76 0.03 -3.19
C ALA A 22 10.39 0.39 -1.75
N THR A 23 9.75 1.53 -1.57
CA THR A 23 9.13 1.90 -0.30
C THR A 23 7.63 2.02 -0.47
N ASP A 24 6.88 1.65 0.57
CA ASP A 24 5.45 1.91 0.59
C ASP A 24 5.18 3.40 0.89
N CYS A 25 3.91 3.79 0.94
CA CYS A 25 3.56 5.20 1.14
C CYS A 25 3.99 5.75 2.51
N PHE A 26 4.28 4.88 3.47
CA PHE A 26 4.79 5.29 4.79
C PHE A 26 6.31 5.29 4.86
N GLY A 27 7.00 5.01 3.74
CA GLY A 27 8.46 5.01 3.67
C GLY A 27 9.12 3.71 4.13
N THR A 28 8.35 2.65 4.32
CA THR A 28 8.87 1.34 4.73
C THR A 28 9.29 0.54 3.51
N TYR A 29 10.51 -0.05 3.55
CA TYR A 29 11.02 -0.84 2.43
C TYR A 29 10.25 -2.14 2.27
N ILE A 30 9.98 -2.50 1.02
CA ILE A 30 9.33 -3.74 0.61
C ILE A 30 10.09 -4.35 -0.56
N TYR A 31 10.04 -5.68 -0.65
CA TYR A 31 10.72 -6.44 -1.70
C TYR A 31 9.68 -7.13 -2.58
N ARG A 32 9.75 -6.93 -3.90
CA ARG A 32 8.74 -7.41 -4.84
C ARG A 32 8.40 -8.89 -4.65
N ASP A 33 9.43 -9.74 -4.53
CA ASP A 33 9.23 -11.19 -4.50
C ASP A 33 8.82 -11.71 -3.12
N ASP A 34 8.69 -10.84 -2.12
CA ASP A 34 8.21 -11.20 -0.80
C ASP A 34 6.72 -10.89 -0.59
N TYR A 35 5.95 -10.81 -1.67
CA TYR A 35 4.51 -10.67 -1.56
C TYR A 35 3.93 -11.84 -0.75
N GLY A 36 3.20 -11.51 0.34
CA GLY A 36 2.59 -12.50 1.20
C GLY A 36 3.56 -13.23 2.14
N GLU A 37 4.83 -12.86 2.16
CA GLU A 37 5.87 -13.48 2.97
C GLU A 37 6.07 -12.71 4.27
N TYR A 38 5.44 -13.15 5.36
CA TYR A 38 5.40 -12.38 6.60
C TYR A 38 6.53 -12.72 7.58
N ASP A 39 7.18 -13.87 7.40
CA ASP A 39 8.23 -14.33 8.29
C ASP A 39 9.61 -14.38 7.63
N LYS A 40 9.66 -14.20 6.32
CA LYS A 40 10.92 -14.26 5.58
C LYS A 40 11.76 -13.03 5.88
N GLN A 41 13.03 -13.25 6.16
CA GLN A 41 13.97 -12.16 6.45
C GLN A 41 15.10 -12.16 5.44
N ARG A 42 15.55 -10.95 5.09
CA ARG A 42 16.68 -10.74 4.17
C ARG A 42 17.35 -9.41 4.48
N THR A 43 18.54 -9.23 3.93
CA THR A 43 19.22 -7.94 3.98
C THR A 43 18.83 -7.12 2.76
N ARG A 44 18.85 -5.79 2.91
CA ARG A 44 18.56 -4.86 1.83
C ARG A 44 19.87 -4.36 1.21
N PRO A 45 19.98 -4.19 -0.12
CA PRO A 45 21.13 -3.55 -0.75
C PRO A 45 21.38 -2.17 -0.14
N ASN A 46 22.63 -1.86 0.17
CA ASN A 46 23.04 -0.59 0.78
C ASN A 46 22.40 -0.34 2.15
N GLY A 47 21.89 -1.38 2.80
CA GLY A 47 21.36 -1.30 4.15
C GLY A 47 22.44 -1.53 5.21
N THR A 48 21.99 -1.80 6.45
CA THR A 48 22.89 -1.96 7.59
C THR A 48 23.52 -3.36 7.70
N GLY A 49 23.14 -4.30 6.83
CA GLY A 49 23.53 -5.70 6.93
C GLY A 49 22.65 -6.52 7.87
N LYS A 50 21.73 -5.88 8.56
CA LYS A 50 20.77 -6.59 9.43
C LYS A 50 19.66 -7.23 8.61
N TYR A 51 19.08 -8.30 9.15
CA TYR A 51 17.99 -9.03 8.53
C TYR A 51 16.65 -8.49 9.03
N TYR A 52 15.75 -8.20 8.08
CA TYR A 52 14.39 -7.73 8.38
C TYR A 52 13.40 -8.42 7.46
N ASN A 53 12.13 -8.40 7.84
CA ASN A 53 11.05 -8.80 6.95
C ASN A 53 10.70 -7.61 6.02
N TYR A 54 10.57 -7.90 4.72
CA TYR A 54 10.17 -6.94 3.69
C TYR A 54 8.92 -7.41 2.97
N GLY A 55 8.15 -8.28 3.61
CA GLY A 55 6.91 -8.80 3.07
C GLY A 55 5.83 -7.73 2.96
N TRP A 56 5.01 -7.84 1.94
CA TRP A 56 4.00 -6.84 1.66
C TRP A 56 2.70 -7.49 1.19
N ASP A 57 1.66 -6.69 1.25
CA ASP A 57 0.31 -7.05 0.82
C ASP A 57 -0.23 -6.00 -0.14
N VAL A 58 -1.32 -6.35 -0.80
CA VAL A 58 -2.14 -5.36 -1.50
C VAL A 58 -3.16 -4.82 -0.50
N ASP A 59 -3.07 -3.53 -0.25
CA ASP A 59 -3.99 -2.82 0.63
C ASP A 59 -5.13 -2.20 -0.18
N HIS A 60 -6.35 -2.37 0.31
CA HIS A 60 -7.50 -1.60 -0.16
C HIS A 60 -7.47 -0.26 0.58
N ILE A 61 -7.16 0.82 -0.14
CA ILE A 61 -6.99 2.15 0.46
C ILE A 61 -8.25 2.53 1.23
N ARG A 62 -9.40 2.50 0.56
CA ARG A 62 -10.69 2.49 1.24
C ARG A 62 -11.06 1.02 1.53
N PRO A 63 -11.25 0.63 2.81
CA PRO A 63 -11.40 -0.78 3.17
C PRO A 63 -12.62 -1.43 2.54
N LYS A 64 -12.51 -2.74 2.30
CA LYS A 64 -13.60 -3.53 1.71
C LYS A 64 -14.89 -3.42 2.52
N ASP A 65 -14.81 -3.46 3.84
CA ASP A 65 -15.99 -3.44 4.70
C ASP A 65 -16.69 -2.08 4.75
N SER A 66 -16.07 -1.03 4.21
CA SER A 66 -16.71 0.28 4.06
C SER A 66 -17.64 0.36 2.86
N TYR A 67 -17.59 -0.62 1.96
CA TYR A 67 -18.45 -0.70 0.79
C TYR A 67 -19.68 -1.54 1.10
N SER A 68 -20.85 -1.16 0.56
CA SER A 68 -22.07 -1.96 0.68
C SER A 68 -21.95 -3.30 -0.07
N ASN A 69 -21.17 -3.34 -1.14
CA ASN A 69 -20.75 -4.56 -1.83
C ASN A 69 -19.24 -4.59 -1.88
N GLU A 70 -18.61 -5.52 -1.14
CA GLU A 70 -17.17 -5.61 -1.03
C GLU A 70 -16.47 -5.87 -2.37
N ASP A 71 -17.17 -6.47 -3.34
CA ASP A 71 -16.62 -6.71 -4.67
C ASP A 71 -16.29 -5.40 -5.39
N ASN A 72 -16.91 -4.29 -4.99
CA ASN A 72 -16.65 -2.98 -5.58
C ASN A 72 -15.36 -2.33 -5.06
N ALA A 73 -14.72 -2.91 -4.07
CA ALA A 73 -13.51 -2.34 -3.46
C ALA A 73 -12.22 -2.66 -4.24
N THR A 74 -12.22 -3.71 -5.06
CA THR A 74 -11.01 -4.21 -5.72
C THR A 74 -10.90 -3.67 -7.14
N PHE A 75 -10.29 -2.49 -7.25
CA PHE A 75 -9.94 -1.86 -8.52
C PHE A 75 -8.65 -1.06 -8.32
N MET A 76 -7.88 -0.86 -9.39
CA MET A 76 -6.50 -0.35 -9.28
C MET A 76 -6.40 0.99 -8.54
N ASN A 77 -7.36 1.91 -8.75
CA ASN A 77 -7.34 3.21 -8.09
C ASN A 77 -7.68 3.16 -6.59
N ASN A 78 -7.99 1.97 -6.07
CA ASN A 78 -8.20 1.74 -4.63
C ASN A 78 -7.18 0.79 -4.03
N LEU A 79 -6.12 0.43 -4.76
CA LEU A 79 -5.13 -0.53 -4.31
C LEU A 79 -3.76 0.12 -4.19
N GLN A 80 -2.98 -0.32 -3.21
CA GLN A 80 -1.58 0.06 -3.06
C GLN A 80 -0.77 -1.07 -2.44
N PRO A 81 0.52 -1.19 -2.78
CA PRO A 81 1.42 -2.08 -2.05
C PRO A 81 1.71 -1.49 -0.67
N LEU A 82 1.67 -2.33 0.35
CA LEU A 82 1.86 -1.88 1.73
C LEU A 82 2.62 -2.95 2.51
N HIS A 83 3.66 -2.54 3.24
CA HIS A 83 4.37 -3.48 4.10
C HIS A 83 3.38 -4.16 5.03
N HIS A 84 3.56 -5.45 5.24
CA HIS A 84 2.64 -6.26 6.05
C HIS A 84 2.36 -5.62 7.42
N SER A 85 3.39 -5.13 8.09
CA SER A 85 3.27 -4.46 9.39
C SER A 85 2.38 -3.21 9.31
N ASN A 86 2.58 -2.38 8.28
CA ASN A 86 1.76 -1.18 8.09
C ASN A 86 0.32 -1.53 7.72
N ASN A 87 0.13 -2.61 6.95
CA ASN A 87 -1.20 -3.08 6.60
C ASN A 87 -1.99 -3.51 7.84
N LEU A 88 -1.34 -4.23 8.76
CA LEU A 88 -1.96 -4.61 10.03
C LEU A 88 -2.33 -3.39 10.87
N LYS A 89 -1.45 -2.39 10.95
CA LYS A 89 -1.68 -1.18 11.74
C LYS A 89 -2.80 -0.32 11.14
N LYS A 90 -2.89 -0.25 9.82
CA LYS A 90 -3.96 0.48 9.13
C LYS A 90 -5.29 -0.19 9.35
N SER A 91 -5.33 -1.53 9.31
CA SER A 91 -6.53 -2.34 9.49
C SER A 91 -7.68 -1.84 8.58
N ASN A 92 -8.91 -1.80 9.08
CA ASN A 92 -10.08 -1.31 8.36
C ASN A 92 -10.39 0.15 8.68
N GLY A 93 -9.37 0.95 9.00
CA GLY A 93 -9.53 2.35 9.36
C GLY A 93 -10.13 3.17 8.22
N TYR A 94 -11.31 3.75 8.47
CA TYR A 94 -12.00 4.58 7.50
C TYR A 94 -13.06 5.43 8.20
N PRO A 95 -13.09 6.76 7.97
CA PRO A 95 -12.29 7.52 7.01
C PRO A 95 -10.88 7.90 7.48
N GLY A 96 -10.45 7.41 8.63
CA GLY A 96 -9.11 7.70 9.12
C GLY A 96 -8.54 6.56 9.95
N PHE A 97 -7.25 6.62 10.21
CA PHE A 97 -6.53 5.62 11.00
C PHE A 97 -5.27 6.23 11.60
N VAL A 98 -4.65 5.51 12.53
CA VAL A 98 -3.42 5.94 13.22
C VAL A 98 -2.35 4.86 13.04
N ILE A 99 -1.15 5.26 12.63
CA ILE A 99 0.03 4.39 12.58
C ILE A 99 1.16 5.10 13.34
N ASP A 100 1.72 4.43 14.34
CA ASP A 100 2.84 4.93 15.14
C ASP A 100 2.58 6.34 15.71
N GLY A 101 1.35 6.56 16.17
CA GLY A 101 0.94 7.82 16.77
C GLY A 101 0.59 8.93 15.78
N LYS A 102 0.72 8.69 14.48
CA LYS A 102 0.41 9.66 13.43
C LYS A 102 -0.93 9.36 12.80
N ARG A 103 -1.74 10.41 12.62
CA ARG A 103 -3.06 10.27 12.04
C ARG A 103 -3.02 10.46 10.53
N TYR A 104 -3.78 9.62 9.85
CA TYR A 104 -3.95 9.65 8.39
C TYR A 104 -5.42 9.60 8.03
N ASN A 105 -5.75 10.08 6.84
CA ASN A 105 -7.11 10.08 6.34
C ASN A 105 -7.16 9.41 4.96
N VAL A 106 -8.27 8.71 4.71
CA VAL A 106 -8.60 8.18 3.39
C VAL A 106 -9.48 9.22 2.69
N VAL A 107 -9.07 9.64 1.50
CA VAL A 107 -9.75 10.70 0.75
C VAL A 107 -10.01 10.25 -0.67
N SER A 108 -11.06 10.79 -1.28
CA SER A 108 -11.28 10.61 -2.73
C SER A 108 -10.13 11.25 -3.50
N ASP A 109 -9.67 10.58 -4.56
CA ASP A 109 -8.60 11.12 -5.42
C ASP A 109 -9.15 12.03 -6.53
N GLY A 110 -10.46 12.21 -6.62
CA GLY A 110 -11.10 12.99 -7.68
C GLY A 110 -11.23 12.28 -9.01
N HIS A 111 -10.82 11.01 -9.10
CA HIS A 111 -10.81 10.21 -10.33
C HIS A 111 -11.47 8.85 -10.15
N GLY A 112 -12.40 8.75 -9.21
CA GLY A 112 -13.12 7.52 -8.92
C GLY A 112 -12.41 6.57 -7.97
N GLY A 113 -11.24 6.91 -7.49
CA GLY A 113 -10.46 6.11 -6.55
C GLY A 113 -10.20 6.82 -5.24
N TYR A 114 -9.25 6.30 -4.49
CA TYR A 114 -8.93 6.79 -3.14
C TYR A 114 -7.44 6.96 -2.95
N GLY A 115 -7.07 7.79 -2.00
CA GLY A 115 -5.71 8.04 -1.60
C GLY A 115 -5.61 8.30 -0.10
N ILE A 116 -4.40 8.54 0.37
CA ILE A 116 -4.12 8.78 1.79
C ILE A 116 -3.47 10.14 1.95
N THR A 117 -3.97 10.89 2.93
CA THR A 117 -3.34 12.14 3.36
C THR A 117 -2.81 11.99 4.78
N ASP A 118 -1.76 12.76 5.10
CA ASP A 118 -1.31 12.93 6.48
C ASP A 118 -2.21 13.94 7.21
N SER A 119 -1.90 14.24 8.48
CA SER A 119 -2.69 15.16 9.29
C SER A 119 -2.69 16.59 8.77
N ASN A 120 -1.75 16.94 7.90
CA ASN A 120 -1.66 18.26 7.27
C ASN A 120 -2.38 18.30 5.92
N GLY A 121 -3.08 17.22 5.53
CA GLY A 121 -3.78 17.14 4.26
C GLY A 121 -2.90 16.85 3.06
N ARG A 122 -1.63 16.50 3.27
CA ARG A 122 -0.70 16.19 2.19
C ARG A 122 -0.87 14.74 1.75
N ARG A 123 -0.96 14.53 0.43
CA ARG A 123 -1.05 13.20 -0.15
C ARG A 123 0.28 12.46 0.03
N ILE A 124 0.21 11.23 0.51
CA ILE A 124 1.39 10.39 0.74
C ILE A 124 1.36 9.08 -0.04
N ASP A 125 0.20 8.68 -0.56
CA ASP A 125 0.08 7.45 -1.32
C ASP A 125 0.85 7.56 -2.65
N TRP A 126 1.08 6.41 -3.30
CA TRP A 126 1.91 6.35 -4.51
C TRP A 126 1.34 7.15 -5.68
N LYS A 127 0.07 7.49 -5.64
CA LYS A 127 -0.58 8.30 -6.67
C LYS A 127 -0.34 9.81 -6.52
N LYS A 128 0.34 10.22 -5.47
CA LYS A 128 0.54 11.65 -5.16
C LYS A 128 1.23 12.43 -6.27
N ASP A 129 1.99 11.76 -7.13
CA ASP A 129 2.70 12.37 -8.26
C ASP A 129 1.85 12.42 -9.54
N GLY A 130 0.59 12.03 -9.47
CA GLY A 130 -0.32 12.04 -10.60
C GLY A 130 -0.12 10.89 -11.57
N ARG A 131 0.62 9.88 -11.20
CA ARG A 131 0.99 8.77 -12.08
C ARG A 131 -0.21 8.05 -12.68
N TYR A 132 -1.30 7.90 -11.94
CA TYR A 132 -2.51 7.25 -12.40
C TYR A 132 -3.35 8.10 -13.34
N TYR A 133 -3.07 9.37 -13.45
CA TYR A 133 -3.96 10.30 -14.15
C TYR A 133 -3.46 10.68 -15.54
N ARG A 134 -2.56 9.87 -16.05
CA ARG A 134 -2.01 10.07 -17.38
C ARG A 134 -2.83 9.39 -18.44
#